data_77dfcd6b941fb67592593bbe523ac20e
#
_entry.id   77dfcd6b941fb67592593bbe523ac20e
#
_cell.length_a   1.000
_cell.length_b   1.000
_cell.length_c   1.000
_cell.angle_alpha   90.00
_cell.angle_beta   90.00
_cell.angle_gamma   90.00
#
_symmetry.space_group_name_H-M   'P 1'
#
loop_
_entity.id
_entity.type
_entity.pdbx_description
1 polymer ?
#
loop_
_entity_poly.entity_id
_entity_poly.type
_entity_poly.pdbx_seq_one_letter_code
_entity_poly.pdbx_strand_id
1 'polypeptide(L)'
;GKMDSAALAQALWADIGAQRWDALAAYFLPGALIFWHNTDECFTAEEFVRANREYPGNWRIEIERVHALADAAATAVRVYGPDGTSFHAASFFTFRHGKIVRLDEYWGDDGPAPEWRRALGIGRPIQREDRYGGE
;
A
#
# COMPACT_ATOMS: atom_id res chain seq x y z
N GLY A 1 -0.26 21.29 -13.65
CA GLY A 1 0.20 21.68 -12.32
C GLY A 1 0.85 20.52 -11.58
N LYS A 2 1.42 20.81 -10.46
CA LYS A 2 2.00 19.77 -9.61
C LYS A 2 0.89 18.93 -9.00
N MET A 3 1.08 17.62 -9.00
CA MET A 3 0.22 16.73 -8.24
C MET A 3 0.48 16.93 -6.76
N ASP A 4 -0.57 16.93 -5.94
CA ASP A 4 -0.41 16.98 -4.49
C ASP A 4 -0.02 15.58 -3.96
N SER A 5 0.27 15.50 -2.67
CA SER A 5 0.74 14.26 -2.06
C SER A 5 -0.29 13.13 -2.15
N ALA A 6 -1.57 13.44 -2.00
CA ALA A 6 -2.63 12.43 -2.16
C ALA A 6 -2.64 11.86 -3.58
N ALA A 7 -2.58 12.75 -4.57
CA ALA A 7 -2.59 12.34 -5.98
C ALA A 7 -1.35 11.52 -6.34
N LEU A 8 -0.17 11.90 -5.80
CA LEU A 8 1.07 11.16 -6.05
C LEU A 8 1.00 9.74 -5.47
N ALA A 9 0.51 9.61 -4.23
CA ALA A 9 0.38 8.29 -3.61
C ALA A 9 -0.61 7.41 -4.38
N GLN A 10 -1.74 7.98 -4.79
CA GLN A 10 -2.74 7.25 -5.57
C GLN A 10 -2.20 6.84 -6.94
N ALA A 11 -1.44 7.73 -7.59
CA ALA A 11 -0.85 7.44 -8.90
C ALA A 11 0.16 6.30 -8.82
N LEU A 12 0.98 6.27 -7.76
CA LEU A 12 1.93 5.17 -7.56
C LEU A 12 1.18 3.84 -7.45
N TRP A 13 0.13 3.78 -6.63
CA TRP A 13 -0.65 2.56 -6.47
C TRP A 13 -1.33 2.15 -7.78
N ALA A 14 -1.83 3.11 -8.55
CA ALA A 14 -2.44 2.82 -9.85
C ALA A 14 -1.42 2.20 -10.82
N ASP A 15 -0.20 2.72 -10.85
CA ASP A 15 0.84 2.19 -11.72
C ASP A 15 1.30 0.80 -11.26
N ILE A 16 1.42 0.57 -9.96
CA ILE A 16 1.74 -0.77 -9.43
C ILE A 16 0.63 -1.75 -9.81
N GLY A 17 -0.63 -1.39 -9.60
CA GLY A 17 -1.76 -2.25 -9.92
C GLY A 17 -1.89 -2.57 -11.39
N ALA A 18 -1.49 -1.64 -12.26
CA ALA A 18 -1.47 -1.83 -13.70
C ALA A 18 -0.17 -2.45 -14.20
N GLN A 19 0.76 -2.74 -13.29
CA GLN A 19 2.06 -3.34 -13.62
C GLN A 19 2.90 -2.48 -14.58
N ARG A 20 2.79 -1.17 -14.43
CA ARG A 20 3.60 -0.23 -15.23
C ARG A 20 4.95 0.01 -14.52
N TRP A 21 5.75 -1.05 -14.46
CA TRP A 21 7.00 -1.05 -13.69
C TRP A 21 7.98 0.03 -14.15
N ASP A 22 8.05 0.29 -15.44
CA ASP A 22 8.97 1.29 -15.98
C ASP A 22 8.60 2.72 -15.58
N ALA A 23 7.36 2.95 -15.14
CA ALA A 23 6.93 4.27 -14.70
C ALA A 23 7.29 4.57 -13.25
N LEU A 24 7.64 3.55 -12.45
CA LEU A 24 7.75 3.71 -11.00
C LEU A 24 8.97 4.52 -10.57
N ALA A 25 10.08 4.41 -11.28
CA ALA A 25 11.32 5.10 -10.88
C ALA A 25 11.13 6.62 -10.79
N ALA A 26 10.27 7.17 -11.62
CA ALA A 26 10.04 8.62 -11.67
C ALA A 26 9.37 9.18 -10.40
N TYR A 27 8.74 8.33 -9.59
CA TYR A 27 8.11 8.76 -8.36
C TYR A 27 9.09 9.07 -7.23
N PHE A 28 10.34 8.59 -7.35
CA PHE A 28 11.30 8.61 -6.25
C PHE A 28 12.45 9.56 -6.49
N LEU A 29 12.89 10.23 -5.42
CA LEU A 29 14.15 10.97 -5.45
C LEU A 29 15.31 9.99 -5.42
N PRO A 30 16.47 10.38 -6.00
CA PRO A 30 17.71 9.62 -5.81
C PRO A 30 17.98 9.46 -4.30
N GLY A 31 18.33 8.24 -3.89
CA GLY A 31 18.58 7.95 -2.49
C GLY A 31 17.34 7.70 -1.65
N ALA A 32 16.17 7.68 -2.25
CA ALA A 32 14.93 7.32 -1.52
C ALA A 32 15.04 5.92 -0.92
N LEU A 33 14.47 5.74 0.28
CA LEU A 33 14.47 4.46 0.96
C LEU A 33 13.04 4.00 1.22
N ILE A 34 12.82 2.72 1.06
CA ILE A 34 11.54 2.08 1.30
C ILE A 34 11.73 1.01 2.38
N PHE A 35 10.87 1.03 3.38
CA PHE A 35 10.95 0.13 4.53
C PHE A 35 9.74 -0.78 4.57
N TRP A 36 9.98 -2.09 4.54
CA TRP A 36 8.96 -3.11 4.79
C TRP A 36 9.15 -3.60 6.21
N HIS A 37 8.36 -3.08 7.12
CA HIS A 37 8.57 -3.30 8.55
C HIS A 37 8.29 -4.73 9.00
N ASN A 38 7.34 -5.41 8.34
CA ASN A 38 6.98 -6.77 8.73
C ASN A 38 8.11 -7.77 8.51
N THR A 39 8.94 -7.53 7.50
CA THR A 39 10.02 -8.44 7.13
C THR A 39 11.40 -7.87 7.43
N ASP A 40 11.45 -6.69 8.06
CA ASP A 40 12.70 -6.02 8.44
C ASP A 40 13.60 -5.79 7.23
N GLU A 41 13.02 -5.26 6.15
CA GLU A 41 13.74 -5.00 4.91
C GLU A 41 13.77 -3.51 4.59
N CYS A 42 14.91 -3.05 4.06
CA CYS A 42 15.09 -1.70 3.54
C CYS A 42 15.54 -1.78 2.10
N PHE A 43 14.83 -1.09 1.21
CA PHE A 43 15.09 -1.12 -0.23
C PHE A 43 15.45 0.25 -0.76
N THR A 44 16.31 0.27 -1.79
CA THR A 44 16.39 1.41 -2.69
C THR A 44 15.12 1.42 -3.56
N ALA A 45 14.87 2.53 -4.26
CA ALA A 45 13.74 2.60 -5.19
C ALA A 45 13.83 1.51 -6.26
N GLU A 46 15.02 1.26 -6.80
CA GLU A 46 15.21 0.24 -7.81
C GLU A 46 14.90 -1.16 -7.27
N GLU A 47 15.36 -1.45 -6.06
CA GLU A 47 15.07 -2.74 -5.42
C GLU A 47 13.58 -2.90 -5.12
N PHE A 48 12.92 -1.83 -4.69
CA PHE A 48 11.47 -1.84 -4.44
C PHE A 48 10.68 -2.16 -5.72
N VAL A 49 11.05 -1.53 -6.82
CA VAL A 49 10.41 -1.81 -8.12
C VAL A 49 10.61 -3.27 -8.50
N ARG A 50 11.83 -3.76 -8.34
CA ARG A 50 12.15 -5.14 -8.67
C ARG A 50 11.36 -6.13 -7.81
N ALA A 51 11.28 -5.87 -6.51
CA ALA A 51 10.53 -6.74 -5.59
C ALA A 51 9.05 -6.83 -6.00
N ASN A 52 8.46 -5.71 -6.38
CA ASN A 52 7.07 -5.69 -6.86
C ASN A 52 6.91 -6.41 -8.19
N ARG A 53 7.81 -6.16 -9.13
CA ARG A 53 7.75 -6.77 -10.46
C ARG A 53 7.88 -8.29 -10.40
N GLU A 54 8.75 -8.80 -9.52
CA GLU A 54 9.04 -10.22 -9.42
C GLU A 54 8.13 -10.95 -8.42
N TYR A 55 7.23 -10.21 -7.76
CA TYR A 55 6.28 -10.85 -6.86
C TYR A 55 5.33 -11.73 -7.68
N PRO A 56 5.24 -13.04 -7.35
CA PRO A 56 4.46 -13.96 -8.17
C PRO A 56 2.96 -13.71 -8.07
N GLY A 57 2.27 -13.93 -9.18
CA GLY A 57 0.83 -13.82 -9.22
C GLY A 57 0.34 -12.62 -10.03
N ASN A 58 -0.97 -12.56 -10.18
CA ASN A 58 -1.65 -11.49 -10.89
C ASN A 58 -2.54 -10.75 -9.91
N TRP A 59 -1.99 -9.72 -9.28
CA TRP A 59 -2.60 -9.03 -8.16
C TRP A 59 -3.31 -7.77 -8.60
N ARG A 60 -4.43 -7.47 -7.91
CA ARG A 60 -5.17 -6.21 -8.05
C ARG A 60 -5.05 -5.42 -6.77
N ILE A 61 -5.17 -4.10 -6.89
CA ILE A 61 -5.03 -3.19 -5.75
C ILE A 61 -6.28 -2.32 -5.67
N GLU A 62 -6.81 -2.22 -4.46
CA GLU A 62 -7.94 -1.36 -4.15
C GLU A 62 -7.50 -0.39 -3.06
N ILE A 63 -7.55 0.90 -3.36
CA ILE A 63 -7.21 1.94 -2.39
C ILE A 63 -8.44 2.19 -1.53
N GLU A 64 -8.31 1.90 -0.25
CA GLU A 64 -9.42 2.04 0.69
C GLU A 64 -9.46 3.41 1.36
N ARG A 65 -8.29 4.02 1.56
CA ARG A 65 -8.20 5.28 2.29
C ARG A 65 -6.93 6.03 1.92
N VAL A 66 -7.05 7.35 1.81
CA VAL A 66 -5.91 8.25 1.61
C VAL A 66 -6.06 9.43 2.56
N HIS A 67 -5.01 9.71 3.32
CA HIS A 67 -4.89 10.92 4.11
C HIS A 67 -3.61 11.62 3.69
N ALA A 68 -3.64 12.95 3.58
CA ALA A 68 -2.50 13.68 3.04
C ALA A 68 -2.29 15.01 3.73
N LEU A 69 -1.02 15.35 3.85
CA LEU A 69 -0.52 16.67 4.23
C LEU A 69 0.22 17.23 3.02
N ALA A 70 0.83 18.43 3.18
CA ALA A 70 1.52 19.07 2.06
C ALA A 70 2.67 18.21 1.51
N ASP A 71 3.41 17.55 2.40
CA ASP A 71 4.63 16.79 2.05
C ASP A 71 4.59 15.34 2.53
N ALA A 72 3.41 14.83 2.84
CA ALA A 72 3.24 13.48 3.36
C ALA A 72 1.88 12.92 2.98
N ALA A 73 1.79 11.60 2.90
CA ALA A 73 0.51 10.93 2.70
C ALA A 73 0.52 9.59 3.43
N ALA A 74 -0.66 9.13 3.79
CA ALA A 74 -0.84 7.78 4.29
C ALA A 74 -1.95 7.12 3.47
N THR A 75 -1.73 5.86 3.10
CA THR A 75 -2.72 5.09 2.37
C THR A 75 -2.98 3.77 3.05
N ALA A 76 -4.21 3.29 2.93
CA ALA A 76 -4.56 1.91 3.25
C ALA A 76 -5.05 1.27 1.96
N VAL A 77 -4.47 0.14 1.59
CA VAL A 77 -4.83 -0.57 0.38
C VAL A 77 -5.10 -2.03 0.69
N ARG A 78 -5.96 -2.63 -0.12
CA ARG A 78 -6.16 -4.07 -0.14
C ARG A 78 -5.58 -4.60 -1.45
N VAL A 79 -4.75 -5.63 -1.35
CA VAL A 79 -4.16 -6.29 -2.51
C VAL A 79 -4.73 -7.70 -2.56
N TYR A 80 -5.23 -8.11 -3.71
CA TYR A 80 -5.88 -9.40 -3.82
C TYR A 80 -5.58 -10.08 -5.15
N GLY A 81 -5.52 -11.41 -5.11
CA GLY A 81 -5.27 -12.24 -6.27
C GLY A 81 -6.52 -12.98 -6.71
N PRO A 82 -6.46 -13.63 -7.88
CA PRO A 82 -7.61 -14.34 -8.45
C PRO A 82 -8.01 -15.60 -7.66
N ASP A 83 -7.14 -16.11 -6.81
CA ASP A 83 -7.41 -17.30 -5.99
C ASP A 83 -8.10 -16.96 -4.65
N GLY A 84 -8.45 -15.70 -4.43
CA GLY A 84 -9.06 -15.26 -3.19
C GLY A 84 -8.07 -14.86 -2.10
N THR A 85 -6.77 -15.04 -2.32
CA THR A 85 -5.74 -14.58 -1.39
C THR A 85 -5.70 -13.05 -1.39
N SER A 86 -5.58 -12.46 -0.21
CA SER A 86 -5.48 -11.01 -0.10
C SER A 86 -4.67 -10.60 1.11
N PHE A 87 -4.24 -9.34 1.11
CA PHE A 87 -3.62 -8.73 2.27
C PHE A 87 -3.91 -7.22 2.25
N HIS A 88 -3.73 -6.59 3.41
CA HIS A 88 -3.85 -5.13 3.54
C HIS A 88 -2.48 -4.55 3.83
N ALA A 89 -2.26 -3.34 3.34
CA ALA A 89 -1.05 -2.59 3.64
C ALA A 89 -1.40 -1.17 4.02
N ALA A 90 -0.74 -0.67 5.07
CA ALA A 90 -0.76 0.74 5.43
C ALA A 90 0.61 1.31 5.07
N SER A 91 0.62 2.41 4.32
CA SER A 91 1.84 2.99 3.78
C SER A 91 1.91 4.46 4.13
N PHE A 92 3.09 4.90 4.54
CA PHE A 92 3.38 6.28 4.93
C PHE A 92 4.43 6.85 4.00
N PHE A 93 4.06 7.88 3.26
CA PHE A 93 4.90 8.51 2.24
C PHE A 93 5.42 9.85 2.76
N THR A 94 6.69 10.09 2.56
CA THR A 94 7.29 11.42 2.77
C THR A 94 7.78 11.92 1.41
N PHE A 95 7.39 13.15 1.06
CA PHE A 95 7.71 13.74 -0.24
C PHE A 95 8.65 14.93 -0.06
N ARG A 96 9.47 15.16 -1.08
CA ARG A 96 10.29 16.35 -1.22
C ARG A 96 10.38 16.67 -2.72
N HIS A 97 10.12 17.92 -3.07
CA HIS A 97 10.14 18.35 -4.47
C HIS A 97 9.23 17.51 -5.36
N GLY A 98 8.06 17.12 -4.83
CA GLY A 98 7.08 16.33 -5.57
C GLY A 98 7.45 14.88 -5.81
N LYS A 99 8.44 14.36 -5.08
CA LYS A 99 8.89 12.96 -5.22
C LYS A 99 9.05 12.31 -3.85
N ILE A 100 8.97 11.00 -3.83
CA ILE A 100 9.09 10.22 -2.60
C ILE A 100 10.54 10.20 -2.16
N VAL A 101 10.80 10.60 -0.91
CA VAL A 101 12.10 10.49 -0.28
C VAL A 101 12.13 9.31 0.69
N ARG A 102 10.98 8.95 1.25
CA ARG A 102 10.87 7.81 2.17
C ARG A 102 9.47 7.21 2.08
N LEU A 103 9.40 5.89 2.14
CA LEU A 103 8.15 5.15 2.15
C LEU A 103 8.26 4.05 3.21
N ASP A 104 7.36 4.07 4.18
CA ASP A 104 7.27 3.05 5.23
C ASP A 104 6.00 2.25 5.02
N GLU A 105 6.11 0.93 4.96
CA GLU A 105 4.98 0.06 4.72
C GLU A 105 4.82 -0.99 5.81
N TYR A 106 3.59 -1.18 6.23
CA TYR A 106 3.15 -2.16 7.23
C TYR A 106 2.03 -2.96 6.61
N TRP A 107 2.13 -4.27 6.62
CA TRP A 107 1.12 -5.08 5.95
C TRP A 107 0.82 -6.36 6.73
N GLY A 108 -0.33 -6.95 6.44
CA GLY A 108 -0.76 -8.18 7.07
C GLY A 108 -1.65 -8.98 6.16
N ASP A 109 -1.47 -10.29 6.18
CA ASP A 109 -2.31 -11.19 5.40
C ASP A 109 -3.72 -11.21 5.95
N ASP A 110 -4.69 -11.24 5.06
CA ASP A 110 -6.10 -11.37 5.43
C ASP A 110 -6.41 -12.83 5.74
N GLY A 111 -7.23 -13.04 6.74
CA GLY A 111 -7.63 -14.37 7.13
C GLY A 111 -8.70 -14.33 8.21
N PRO A 112 -9.16 -15.50 8.65
CA PRO A 112 -10.19 -15.57 9.68
C PRO A 112 -9.68 -15.10 11.04
N ALA A 113 -10.59 -14.63 11.87
CA ALA A 113 -10.26 -14.33 13.27
C ALA A 113 -9.76 -15.61 13.95
N PRO A 114 -8.81 -15.51 14.88
CA PRO A 114 -8.32 -16.69 15.58
C PRO A 114 -9.42 -17.34 16.44
N GLU A 115 -9.29 -18.65 16.61
CA GLU A 115 -10.31 -19.45 17.29
C GLU A 115 -10.65 -18.94 18.71
N TRP A 116 -9.62 -18.55 19.47
CA TRP A 116 -9.85 -18.08 20.84
C TRP A 116 -10.80 -16.89 20.88
N ARG A 117 -10.70 -16.01 19.90
CA ARG A 117 -11.52 -14.80 19.83
C ARG A 117 -12.92 -15.11 19.31
N ARG A 118 -13.02 -16.02 18.33
CA ARG A 118 -14.34 -16.45 17.81
C ARG A 118 -15.14 -17.18 18.88
N ALA A 119 -14.45 -17.94 19.71
CA ALA A 119 -15.08 -18.69 20.80
C ALA A 119 -15.75 -17.77 21.82
N LEU A 120 -15.30 -16.52 21.94
CA LEU A 120 -15.92 -15.56 22.86
C LEU A 120 -17.23 -14.97 22.32
N GLY A 121 -17.54 -15.19 21.05
CA GLY A 121 -18.77 -14.67 20.46
C GLY A 121 -18.83 -13.15 20.35
N ILE A 122 -17.65 -12.49 20.29
CA ILE A 122 -17.54 -11.02 20.19
C ILE A 122 -17.20 -10.64 18.75
N GLY A 123 -17.52 -9.39 18.42
CA GLY A 123 -17.29 -8.89 17.07
C GLY A 123 -18.30 -9.46 16.07
N ARG A 124 -18.27 -8.92 14.89
CA ARG A 124 -19.09 -9.34 13.77
C ARG A 124 -18.31 -9.09 12.47
N PRO A 125 -18.67 -9.75 11.37
CA PRO A 125 -18.04 -9.42 10.08
C PRO A 125 -18.20 -7.94 9.76
N ILE A 126 -17.16 -7.34 9.18
CA ILE A 126 -17.21 -5.95 8.75
C ILE A 126 -18.25 -5.81 7.64
N GLN A 127 -19.16 -4.86 7.80
CA GLN A 127 -20.15 -4.58 6.78
C GLN A 127 -19.52 -3.76 5.67
N ARG A 128 -20.08 -3.86 4.47
CA ARG A 128 -19.52 -3.17 3.30
C ARG A 128 -19.40 -1.67 3.51
N GLU A 129 -20.41 -1.05 4.06
CA GLU A 129 -20.42 0.38 4.35
C GLU A 129 -19.41 0.79 5.42
N ASP A 130 -19.11 -0.10 6.37
CA ASP A 130 -18.08 0.15 7.39
C ASP A 130 -16.68 0.14 6.75
N ARG A 131 -16.48 -0.77 5.78
CA ARG A 131 -15.16 -1.05 5.20
C ARG A 131 -14.53 0.17 4.54
N TYR A 132 -15.34 1.03 3.96
CA TYR A 132 -14.83 2.21 3.25
C TYR A 132 -15.06 3.49 4.03
N GLY A 133 -15.19 3.37 5.35
CA GLY A 133 -15.26 4.50 6.25
C GLY A 133 -16.61 5.21 6.30
N GLY A 134 -17.61 4.67 5.64
CA GLY A 134 -18.93 5.28 5.58
C GLY A 134 -18.90 6.70 4.99
N GLU A 135 -19.70 7.02 4.08
CA GLU A 135 -19.78 8.36 3.48
C GLU A 135 -20.47 9.34 4.44
#